data_574848b2710739252fe31b872bd676f6
#
_entry.id   574848b2710739252fe31b872bd676f6
#
_cell.length_a   1.000
_cell.length_b   1.000
_cell.length_c   1.000
_cell.angle_alpha   90.00
_cell.angle_beta   90.00
_cell.angle_gamma   90.00
#
_symmetry.space_group_name_H-M   'P 1'
#
loop_
_entity.id
_entity.type
_entity.pdbx_description
1 polymer ?
#
loop_
_entity_poly.entity_id
_entity_poly.type
_entity_poly.pdbx_seq_one_letter_code
_entity_poly.pdbx_strand_id
1 'polypeptide(L)'
;MTVLNLAWRKTMHTAGALLVGMTLATSSLAQDLPGKGVSVQPLKSSIPEESFQTVLVMKALEKLGYDVKPIKEIEYATAFIALSNGDGTFMADDWDPLHRDFYKRAGGDKKLYRKGVYIKGALQGYLIDKKTADKYHITNIAQLKNPKLAKLFDADRNGKADLAGCNPGWGCEAVINNEIKAYGLTNTVEQKQGSYSAIIANTIARYRQGKPILYYTWTPYWVSGVLVPGKDVTWLQVPFSALPGSRKNVNTALPDGRNYGFQPNVERIVANRKWAEANPAAAKLFSIMKLSSNDVSAENLLMQKGQSTDADVERHADGWIKAHQKTFDGWIKTAMEAAH
;
A
#
# COMPACT_ATOMS: atom_id res chain seq x y z
N MET A 1 -86.56 -16.30 47.13
CA MET A 1 -87.44 -15.67 46.14
C MET A 1 -86.82 -15.89 44.81
N THR A 2 -87.21 -16.97 44.06
CA THR A 2 -88.20 -16.95 43.02
C THR A 2 -87.81 -16.02 41.85
N VAL A 3 -87.63 -16.40 40.61
CA VAL A 3 -88.35 -17.27 39.67
C VAL A 3 -87.48 -17.42 38.43
N LEU A 4 -87.19 -18.61 37.89
CA LEU A 4 -87.66 -19.26 36.66
C LEU A 4 -87.93 -18.34 35.45
N ASN A 5 -87.28 -18.61 34.31
CA ASN A 5 -87.87 -19.21 33.06
C ASN A 5 -86.81 -19.13 31.90
N LEU A 6 -86.54 -20.18 31.30
CA LEU A 6 -87.10 -20.99 30.23
C LEU A 6 -86.70 -20.53 28.81
N ALA A 7 -85.90 -21.40 28.25
CA ALA A 7 -85.74 -21.87 26.84
C ALA A 7 -86.05 -20.93 25.66
N TRP A 8 -85.16 -21.00 24.67
CA TRP A 8 -85.52 -21.53 23.34
C TRP A 8 -84.30 -21.88 22.47
N ARG A 9 -84.33 -23.09 21.95
CA ARG A 9 -83.39 -23.62 20.93
C ARG A 9 -83.64 -22.92 19.59
N LYS A 10 -82.58 -22.56 18.90
CA LYS A 10 -82.56 -22.58 17.43
C LYS A 10 -81.21 -23.04 16.97
N THR A 11 -81.21 -24.21 16.38
CA THR A 11 -80.16 -24.80 15.52
C THR A 11 -80.01 -23.96 14.26
N MET A 12 -78.76 -23.53 13.95
CA MET A 12 -78.39 -23.13 12.61
C MET A 12 -77.05 -23.75 12.27
N HIS A 13 -77.05 -24.57 11.22
CA HIS A 13 -75.92 -25.15 10.56
C HIS A 13 -75.20 -24.00 9.83
N THR A 14 -73.90 -23.86 10.04
CA THR A 14 -73.06 -23.07 9.15
C THR A 14 -71.79 -23.86 8.88
N ALA A 15 -71.56 -24.05 7.57
CA ALA A 15 -70.47 -24.78 6.97
C ALA A 15 -69.10 -24.23 7.38
N GLY A 16 -68.22 -25.14 7.81
CA GLY A 16 -66.82 -24.82 8.05
C GLY A 16 -66.06 -24.65 6.74
N ALA A 17 -65.61 -23.46 6.43
CA ALA A 17 -64.59 -23.23 5.40
C ALA A 17 -63.22 -23.37 6.08
N LEU A 18 -62.53 -24.49 5.82
CA LEU A 18 -61.10 -24.67 6.13
C LEU A 18 -60.28 -23.79 5.18
N LEU A 19 -59.85 -22.60 5.67
CA LEU A 19 -58.77 -21.83 5.10
C LEU A 19 -57.44 -22.49 5.46
N VAL A 20 -56.92 -23.33 4.52
CA VAL A 20 -55.54 -23.82 4.55
C VAL A 20 -54.65 -22.61 4.24
N GLY A 21 -54.15 -21.93 5.26
CA GLY A 21 -53.12 -20.93 5.15
C GLY A 21 -51.82 -21.60 4.72
N MET A 22 -51.52 -21.56 3.43
CA MET A 22 -50.19 -21.87 2.89
C MET A 22 -49.23 -20.77 3.33
N THR A 23 -48.58 -20.92 4.48
CA THR A 23 -47.40 -20.17 4.84
C THR A 23 -46.29 -20.56 3.87
N LEU A 24 -46.07 -19.74 2.84
CA LEU A 24 -44.85 -19.73 2.05
C LEU A 24 -43.73 -19.35 3.00
N ALA A 25 -43.08 -20.35 3.63
CA ALA A 25 -41.80 -20.18 4.26
C ALA A 25 -40.82 -19.81 3.14
N THR A 26 -40.62 -18.52 2.92
CA THR A 26 -39.45 -18.02 2.20
C THR A 26 -38.24 -18.39 3.04
N SER A 27 -37.69 -19.59 2.81
CA SER A 27 -36.35 -19.90 3.24
C SER A 27 -35.44 -18.93 2.52
N SER A 28 -35.10 -17.83 3.21
CA SER A 28 -33.93 -17.03 2.90
C SER A 28 -32.76 -17.99 3.05
N LEU A 29 -32.35 -18.62 1.93
CA LEU A 29 -31.07 -19.29 1.85
C LEU A 29 -30.05 -18.20 2.19
N ALA A 30 -29.55 -18.20 3.43
CA ALA A 30 -28.38 -17.42 3.77
C ALA A 30 -27.29 -17.84 2.78
N GLN A 31 -27.06 -17.00 1.78
CA GLN A 31 -26.06 -17.26 0.77
C GLN A 31 -24.73 -17.40 1.49
N ASP A 32 -24.09 -18.56 1.39
CA ASP A 32 -22.78 -18.78 1.99
C ASP A 32 -21.82 -17.72 1.48
N LEU A 33 -21.08 -17.08 2.39
CA LEU A 33 -20.09 -16.08 2.03
C LEU A 33 -19.02 -16.73 1.14
N PRO A 34 -18.58 -16.06 0.05
CA PRO A 34 -17.70 -16.67 -0.96
C PRO A 34 -16.35 -17.13 -0.40
N GLY A 35 -15.90 -16.54 0.73
CA GLY A 35 -14.64 -16.92 1.39
C GLY A 35 -14.75 -17.99 2.46
N LYS A 36 -15.95 -18.57 2.70
CA LYS A 36 -16.16 -19.54 3.78
C LYS A 36 -15.23 -20.75 3.66
N GLY A 37 -14.43 -20.98 4.70
CA GLY A 37 -13.46 -22.08 4.76
C GLY A 37 -12.18 -21.86 3.95
N VAL A 38 -11.98 -20.67 3.37
CA VAL A 38 -10.78 -20.32 2.59
C VAL A 38 -9.85 -19.45 3.42
N SER A 39 -8.64 -19.95 3.65
CA SER A 39 -7.60 -19.20 4.38
C SER A 39 -6.83 -18.24 3.48
N VAL A 40 -6.45 -17.10 4.04
CA VAL A 40 -5.70 -16.03 3.36
C VAL A 40 -4.48 -15.66 4.19
N GLN A 41 -3.28 -15.70 3.59
CA GLN A 41 -2.04 -15.24 4.21
C GLN A 41 -1.58 -13.92 3.59
N PRO A 42 -1.84 -12.76 4.25
CA PRO A 42 -1.32 -11.47 3.83
C PRO A 42 0.20 -11.40 3.99
N LEU A 43 0.85 -10.73 3.05
CA LEU A 43 2.27 -10.36 3.13
C LEU A 43 2.40 -8.84 3.07
N LYS A 44 3.42 -8.27 3.73
CA LYS A 44 3.87 -6.89 3.56
C LYS A 44 5.38 -6.79 3.75
N SER A 45 5.98 -5.67 3.37
CA SER A 45 7.39 -5.39 3.67
C SER A 45 7.60 -5.03 5.15
N SER A 46 8.86 -4.77 5.52
CA SER A 46 9.21 -4.30 6.87
C SER A 46 8.82 -2.84 7.16
N ILE A 47 8.12 -2.16 6.23
CA ILE A 47 7.63 -0.79 6.44
C ILE A 47 6.35 -0.84 7.28
N PRO A 48 6.34 -0.29 8.51
CA PRO A 48 5.13 -0.29 9.35
C PRO A 48 3.95 0.43 8.68
N GLU A 49 4.23 1.49 7.93
CA GLU A 49 3.23 2.34 7.28
C GLU A 49 2.43 1.63 6.18
N GLU A 50 2.89 0.49 5.70
CA GLU A 50 2.14 -0.36 4.75
C GLU A 50 1.06 -1.22 5.42
N SER A 51 1.02 -1.24 6.75
CA SER A 51 0.03 -2.02 7.50
C SER A 51 -1.39 -1.53 7.26
N PHE A 52 -1.61 -0.22 7.18
CA PHE A 52 -2.96 0.35 7.04
C PHE A 52 -3.66 -0.10 5.76
N GLN A 53 -3.02 0.04 4.60
CA GLN A 53 -3.60 -0.40 3.33
C GLN A 53 -3.78 -1.92 3.28
N THR A 54 -2.88 -2.68 3.91
CA THR A 54 -3.00 -4.14 4.02
C THR A 54 -4.19 -4.52 4.89
N VAL A 55 -4.36 -3.88 6.07
CA VAL A 55 -5.49 -4.13 6.99
C VAL A 55 -6.83 -3.80 6.35
N LEU A 56 -6.93 -2.73 5.55
CA LEU A 56 -8.16 -2.42 4.82
C LEU A 56 -8.56 -3.55 3.85
N VAL A 57 -7.58 -4.15 3.16
CA VAL A 57 -7.85 -5.33 2.29
C VAL A 57 -8.26 -6.54 3.12
N MET A 58 -7.59 -6.78 4.27
CA MET A 58 -7.93 -7.87 5.18
C MET A 58 -9.38 -7.76 5.66
N LYS A 59 -9.78 -6.59 6.16
CA LYS A 59 -11.17 -6.33 6.64
C LYS A 59 -12.21 -6.54 5.53
N ALA A 60 -11.88 -6.17 4.30
CA ALA A 60 -12.76 -6.42 3.17
C ALA A 60 -12.89 -7.93 2.84
N LEU A 61 -11.80 -8.69 2.94
CA LEU A 61 -11.81 -10.13 2.78
C LEU A 61 -12.58 -10.85 3.91
N GLU A 62 -12.42 -10.41 5.15
CA GLU A 62 -13.18 -10.90 6.30
C GLU A 62 -14.69 -10.70 6.11
N LYS A 63 -15.12 -9.54 5.57
CA LYS A 63 -16.53 -9.29 5.22
C LYS A 63 -17.06 -10.24 4.13
N LEU A 64 -16.18 -10.75 3.28
CA LEU A 64 -16.51 -11.79 2.29
C LEU A 64 -16.43 -13.22 2.87
N GLY A 65 -16.09 -13.38 4.16
CA GLY A 65 -16.07 -14.67 4.87
C GLY A 65 -14.74 -15.42 4.80
N TYR A 66 -13.66 -14.80 4.31
CA TYR A 66 -12.32 -15.41 4.31
C TYR A 66 -11.73 -15.48 5.73
N ASP A 67 -11.00 -16.58 6.01
CA ASP A 67 -10.20 -16.75 7.24
C ASP A 67 -8.84 -16.07 7.04
N VAL A 68 -8.76 -14.79 7.42
CA VAL A 68 -7.55 -13.97 7.20
C VAL A 68 -6.58 -14.17 8.36
N LYS A 69 -5.37 -14.61 8.03
CA LYS A 69 -4.28 -14.81 8.99
C LYS A 69 -3.57 -13.50 9.33
N PRO A 70 -2.86 -13.42 10.46
CA PRO A 70 -2.00 -12.29 10.75
C PRO A 70 -1.02 -11.99 9.61
N ILE A 71 -0.69 -10.71 9.43
CA ILE A 71 0.26 -10.28 8.39
C ILE A 71 1.61 -10.94 8.63
N LYS A 72 2.21 -11.49 7.56
CA LYS A 72 3.58 -11.99 7.58
C LYS A 72 4.50 -10.96 6.93
N GLU A 73 5.50 -10.52 7.68
CA GLU A 73 6.48 -9.55 7.22
C GLU A 73 7.60 -10.22 6.44
N ILE A 74 7.86 -9.74 5.22
CA ILE A 74 8.87 -10.30 4.32
C ILE A 74 9.21 -9.29 3.22
N GLU A 75 10.51 -9.10 2.92
CA GLU A 75 10.95 -8.12 1.93
C GLU A 75 10.47 -8.44 0.51
N TYR A 76 10.23 -7.42 -0.29
CA TYR A 76 9.55 -7.49 -1.61
C TYR A 76 10.08 -8.57 -2.53
N ALA A 77 11.41 -8.66 -2.71
CA ALA A 77 11.99 -9.65 -3.63
C ALA A 77 11.58 -11.08 -3.25
N THR A 78 11.55 -11.39 -1.96
CA THR A 78 11.14 -12.69 -1.41
C THR A 78 9.63 -12.83 -1.40
N ALA A 79 8.88 -11.74 -1.10
CA ALA A 79 7.41 -11.73 -1.10
C ALA A 79 6.85 -12.13 -2.48
N PHE A 80 7.38 -11.60 -3.57
CA PHE A 80 6.95 -12.00 -4.92
C PHE A 80 7.17 -13.48 -5.20
N ILE A 81 8.28 -14.07 -4.73
CA ILE A 81 8.54 -15.51 -4.85
C ILE A 81 7.55 -16.32 -3.99
N ALA A 82 7.34 -15.89 -2.74
CA ALA A 82 6.37 -16.54 -1.83
C ALA A 82 4.95 -16.53 -2.42
N LEU A 83 4.50 -15.40 -2.98
CA LEU A 83 3.23 -15.32 -3.70
C LEU A 83 3.17 -16.27 -4.90
N SER A 84 4.24 -16.31 -5.71
CA SER A 84 4.33 -17.21 -6.87
C SER A 84 4.21 -18.68 -6.51
N ASN A 85 4.76 -19.09 -5.36
CA ASN A 85 4.74 -20.46 -4.85
C ASN A 85 3.44 -20.81 -4.11
N GLY A 86 2.68 -19.80 -3.65
CA GLY A 86 1.50 -19.99 -2.81
C GLY A 86 1.78 -20.01 -1.30
N ASP A 87 2.99 -19.63 -0.88
CA ASP A 87 3.37 -19.47 0.54
C ASP A 87 2.78 -18.19 1.17
N GLY A 88 2.30 -17.27 0.33
CA GLY A 88 1.52 -16.09 0.63
C GLY A 88 0.35 -15.97 -0.32
N THR A 89 -0.72 -15.28 0.09
CA THR A 89 -1.91 -15.11 -0.74
C THR A 89 -1.89 -13.80 -1.51
N PHE A 90 -1.66 -12.70 -0.82
CA PHE A 90 -1.59 -11.36 -1.44
C PHE A 90 -0.64 -10.44 -0.70
N MET A 91 -0.25 -9.36 -1.39
CA MET A 91 0.47 -8.19 -0.89
C MET A 91 -0.19 -6.94 -1.48
N ALA A 92 -0.41 -5.90 -0.66
CA ALA A 92 -1.13 -4.69 -1.08
C ALA A 92 -0.22 -3.55 -1.56
N ASP A 93 1.10 -3.77 -1.56
CA ASP A 93 2.14 -2.75 -1.67
C ASP A 93 3.04 -2.97 -2.90
N ASP A 94 2.48 -3.49 -4.02
CA ASP A 94 3.25 -3.65 -5.25
C ASP A 94 3.38 -2.30 -5.98
N TRP A 95 4.54 -1.67 -5.86
CA TRP A 95 4.90 -0.43 -6.53
C TRP A 95 5.22 -0.70 -8.02
N ASP A 96 4.24 -0.52 -8.89
CA ASP A 96 4.39 -0.70 -10.33
C ASP A 96 4.66 0.65 -11.01
N PRO A 97 5.79 0.85 -11.70
CA PRO A 97 6.73 -0.17 -12.23
C PRO A 97 8.01 -0.41 -11.40
N LEU A 98 8.17 0.11 -10.19
CA LEU A 98 9.40 -0.09 -9.41
C LEU A 98 9.73 -1.59 -9.23
N HIS A 99 8.71 -2.38 -8.89
CA HIS A 99 8.85 -3.83 -8.64
C HIS A 99 8.73 -4.71 -9.89
N ARG A 100 8.72 -4.13 -11.10
CA ARG A 100 8.54 -4.89 -12.35
C ARG A 100 9.50 -6.06 -12.51
N ASP A 101 10.75 -5.91 -12.11
CA ASP A 101 11.74 -6.97 -12.23
C ASP A 101 11.53 -8.09 -11.21
N PHE A 102 11.05 -7.80 -10.00
CA PHE A 102 10.62 -8.81 -9.02
C PHE A 102 9.42 -9.59 -9.56
N TYR A 103 8.39 -8.87 -10.03
CA TYR A 103 7.20 -9.46 -10.66
C TYR A 103 7.55 -10.42 -11.79
N LYS A 104 8.43 -9.99 -12.72
CA LYS A 104 8.86 -10.82 -13.86
C LYS A 104 9.63 -12.07 -13.41
N ARG A 105 10.59 -11.92 -12.48
CA ARG A 105 11.38 -13.05 -11.95
C ARG A 105 10.50 -14.07 -11.22
N ALA A 106 9.45 -13.65 -10.57
CA ALA A 106 8.48 -14.51 -9.90
C ALA A 106 7.49 -15.19 -10.88
N GLY A 107 7.66 -15.02 -12.19
CA GLY A 107 6.83 -15.65 -13.23
C GLY A 107 5.77 -14.74 -13.84
N GLY A 108 5.66 -13.49 -13.39
CA GLY A 108 4.75 -12.47 -13.94
C GLY A 108 3.29 -12.93 -13.98
N ASP A 109 2.59 -12.54 -15.06
CA ASP A 109 1.17 -12.88 -15.25
C ASP A 109 0.88 -14.40 -15.30
N LYS A 110 1.89 -15.26 -15.48
CA LYS A 110 1.71 -16.72 -15.45
C LYS A 110 1.49 -17.26 -14.02
N LYS A 111 2.04 -16.61 -13.02
CA LYS A 111 2.03 -17.03 -11.62
C LYS A 111 1.34 -16.06 -10.68
N LEU A 112 1.25 -14.81 -11.06
CA LEU A 112 0.75 -13.72 -10.23
C LEU A 112 -0.49 -13.08 -10.87
N TYR A 113 -1.44 -12.71 -10.02
CA TYR A 113 -2.60 -11.90 -10.35
C TYR A 113 -2.33 -10.45 -9.92
N ARG A 114 -2.49 -9.49 -10.86
CA ARG A 114 -2.24 -8.07 -10.59
C ARG A 114 -3.14 -7.21 -11.47
N LYS A 115 -4.37 -7.01 -11.05
CA LYS A 115 -5.35 -6.18 -11.78
C LYS A 115 -5.78 -4.99 -10.92
N GLY A 116 -6.20 -3.92 -11.59
CA GLY A 116 -6.60 -2.68 -10.92
C GLY A 116 -5.41 -1.81 -10.49
N VAL A 117 -5.75 -0.67 -9.89
CA VAL A 117 -4.80 0.27 -9.27
C VAL A 117 -5.38 0.61 -7.90
N TYR A 118 -4.66 0.29 -6.84
CA TYR A 118 -5.09 0.51 -5.47
C TYR A 118 -4.80 1.96 -5.03
N ILE A 119 -3.55 2.43 -5.17
CA ILE A 119 -3.15 3.79 -4.84
C ILE A 119 -2.48 4.43 -6.06
N LYS A 120 -2.80 5.70 -6.35
CA LYS A 120 -2.24 6.47 -7.46
C LYS A 120 -1.31 7.56 -6.96
N GLY A 121 -0.42 8.03 -7.85
CA GLY A 121 0.35 9.25 -7.63
C GLY A 121 1.56 9.06 -6.71
N ALA A 122 2.09 7.85 -6.64
CA ALA A 122 3.29 7.56 -5.89
C ALA A 122 4.53 8.09 -6.64
N LEU A 123 5.30 8.96 -5.98
CA LEU A 123 6.53 9.57 -6.48
C LEU A 123 7.71 9.19 -5.61
N GLN A 124 8.91 9.21 -6.19
CA GLN A 124 10.16 8.88 -5.50
C GLN A 124 11.28 9.77 -6.00
N GLY A 125 12.32 9.94 -5.20
CA GLY A 125 13.53 10.65 -5.63
C GLY A 125 14.43 11.08 -4.49
N TYR A 126 15.39 11.93 -4.83
CA TYR A 126 16.41 12.47 -3.92
C TYR A 126 16.06 13.87 -3.47
N LEU A 127 16.31 14.15 -2.20
CA LEU A 127 16.12 15.48 -1.63
C LEU A 127 17.34 15.89 -0.80
N ILE A 128 17.55 17.19 -0.72
CA ILE A 128 18.50 17.82 0.22
C ILE A 128 17.81 18.93 1.00
N ASP A 129 18.39 19.35 2.11
CA ASP A 129 17.90 20.51 2.82
C ASP A 129 17.97 21.77 1.96
N LYS A 130 16.89 22.57 2.03
CA LYS A 130 16.74 23.76 1.18
C LYS A 130 17.83 24.80 1.45
N LYS A 131 18.27 24.94 2.70
CA LYS A 131 19.33 25.88 3.08
C LYS A 131 20.63 25.59 2.32
N THR A 132 21.04 24.32 2.24
CA THR A 132 22.23 23.90 1.51
C THR A 132 22.02 24.03 0.00
N ALA A 133 20.85 23.63 -0.52
CA ALA A 133 20.50 23.77 -1.91
C ALA A 133 20.61 25.23 -2.39
N ASP A 134 19.98 26.15 -1.68
CA ASP A 134 19.97 27.58 -2.03
C ASP A 134 21.38 28.20 -1.93
N LYS A 135 22.11 27.89 -0.85
CA LYS A 135 23.45 28.46 -0.61
C LYS A 135 24.48 28.05 -1.67
N TYR A 136 24.40 26.81 -2.15
CA TYR A 136 25.39 26.25 -3.07
C TYR A 136 24.82 26.01 -4.48
N HIS A 137 23.58 26.47 -4.73
CA HIS A 137 22.86 26.31 -6.00
C HIS A 137 22.81 24.87 -6.49
N ILE A 138 22.55 23.93 -5.57
CA ILE A 138 22.45 22.49 -5.87
C ILE A 138 21.01 22.16 -6.27
N THR A 139 20.80 21.82 -7.53
CA THR A 139 19.49 21.45 -8.11
C THR A 139 19.49 20.08 -8.74
N ASN A 140 20.69 19.49 -8.94
CA ASN A 140 20.86 18.21 -9.62
C ASN A 140 21.87 17.34 -8.87
N ILE A 141 21.57 16.07 -8.69
CA ILE A 141 22.44 15.12 -7.97
C ILE A 141 23.84 15.00 -8.63
N ALA A 142 23.93 15.18 -9.95
CA ALA A 142 25.22 15.11 -10.67
C ALA A 142 26.21 16.20 -10.26
N GLN A 143 25.76 17.28 -9.63
CA GLN A 143 26.66 18.32 -9.07
C GLN A 143 27.53 17.77 -7.94
N LEU A 144 27.10 16.69 -7.29
CA LEU A 144 27.87 15.99 -6.25
C LEU A 144 29.09 15.24 -6.80
N LYS A 145 29.36 15.24 -8.12
CA LYS A 145 30.67 14.88 -8.68
C LYS A 145 31.77 15.79 -8.14
N ASN A 146 31.44 17.03 -7.79
CA ASN A 146 32.39 17.95 -7.19
C ASN A 146 32.63 17.52 -5.72
N PRO A 147 33.85 17.10 -5.35
CA PRO A 147 34.14 16.62 -4.00
C PRO A 147 33.90 17.68 -2.91
N LYS A 148 33.99 18.97 -3.24
CA LYS A 148 33.70 20.07 -2.27
C LYS A 148 32.22 20.12 -1.92
N LEU A 149 31.32 19.85 -2.89
CA LEU A 149 29.87 19.75 -2.66
C LEU A 149 29.49 18.46 -1.95
N ALA A 150 30.06 17.34 -2.38
CA ALA A 150 29.81 16.03 -1.76
C ALA A 150 30.19 16.06 -0.27
N LYS A 151 31.31 16.67 0.10
CA LYS A 151 31.78 16.79 1.48
C LYS A 151 30.78 17.47 2.42
N LEU A 152 29.85 18.29 1.91
CA LEU A 152 28.82 18.92 2.74
C LEU A 152 27.91 17.84 3.39
N PHE A 153 27.71 16.71 2.73
CA PHE A 153 26.85 15.63 3.13
C PHE A 153 27.63 14.41 3.71
N ASP A 154 28.93 14.51 3.84
CA ASP A 154 29.83 13.49 4.39
C ASP A 154 29.76 13.51 5.93
N ALA A 155 28.90 12.69 6.51
CA ALA A 155 28.64 12.68 7.94
C ALA A 155 29.62 11.80 8.72
N ASP A 156 30.09 10.70 8.13
CA ASP A 156 31.02 9.75 8.73
C ASP A 156 32.48 10.05 8.39
N ARG A 157 32.74 11.08 7.57
CA ARG A 157 34.07 11.58 7.19
C ARG A 157 34.91 10.58 6.39
N ASN A 158 34.26 9.78 5.56
CA ASN A 158 34.94 8.84 4.67
C ASN A 158 35.30 9.45 3.29
N GLY A 159 34.95 10.72 3.06
CA GLY A 159 35.22 11.47 1.83
C GLY A 159 34.08 11.41 0.81
N LYS A 160 32.96 10.75 1.09
CA LYS A 160 31.80 10.65 0.21
C LYS A 160 30.56 11.27 0.88
N ALA A 161 29.65 11.78 0.07
CA ALA A 161 28.32 12.17 0.52
C ALA A 161 27.51 10.93 0.95
N ASP A 162 26.93 10.97 2.13
CA ASP A 162 26.05 9.94 2.67
C ASP A 162 24.63 10.14 2.11
N LEU A 163 24.29 9.43 1.05
CA LEU A 163 22.90 9.35 0.59
C LEU A 163 22.13 8.36 1.48
N ALA A 164 21.30 8.88 2.37
CA ALA A 164 20.36 8.06 3.15
C ALA A 164 19.39 7.35 2.19
N GLY A 165 19.60 6.08 1.96
CA GLY A 165 18.99 5.29 0.87
C GLY A 165 17.95 4.29 1.34
N CYS A 166 17.91 3.14 0.70
CA CYS A 166 16.89 2.11 0.88
C CYS A 166 17.36 0.91 1.70
N ASN A 167 16.41 0.11 2.19
CA ASN A 167 16.72 -1.23 2.68
C ASN A 167 17.30 -2.10 1.55
N PRO A 168 18.24 -2.98 1.87
CA PRO A 168 18.63 -4.05 0.95
C PRO A 168 17.42 -4.88 0.52
N GLY A 169 17.34 -5.19 -0.78
CA GLY A 169 16.22 -5.98 -1.35
C GLY A 169 15.01 -5.15 -1.79
N TRP A 170 14.98 -3.84 -1.55
CA TRP A 170 13.95 -2.98 -2.11
C TRP A 170 14.24 -2.60 -3.57
N GLY A 171 13.18 -2.26 -4.32
CA GLY A 171 13.33 -1.86 -5.72
C GLY A 171 14.14 -0.58 -5.93
N CYS A 172 14.11 0.35 -4.97
CA CYS A 172 14.88 1.59 -4.99
C CYS A 172 16.39 1.36 -4.80
N GLU A 173 16.80 0.33 -4.05
CA GLU A 173 18.22 0.00 -3.89
C GLU A 173 18.92 -0.16 -5.23
N ALA A 174 18.34 -0.99 -6.10
CA ALA A 174 18.91 -1.25 -7.42
C ALA A 174 18.93 0.01 -8.31
N VAL A 175 17.90 0.86 -8.20
CA VAL A 175 17.84 2.13 -8.95
C VAL A 175 18.94 3.06 -8.47
N ILE A 176 19.03 3.33 -7.16
CA ILE A 176 20.01 4.25 -6.57
C ILE A 176 21.44 3.80 -6.89
N ASN A 177 21.76 2.51 -6.71
CA ASN A 177 23.08 1.97 -7.02
C ASN A 177 23.44 2.12 -8.51
N ASN A 178 22.47 1.89 -9.40
CA ASN A 178 22.69 2.06 -10.83
C ASN A 178 22.87 3.53 -11.20
N GLU A 179 22.10 4.45 -10.62
CA GLU A 179 22.17 5.88 -10.86
C GLU A 179 23.48 6.49 -10.34
N ILE A 180 23.93 6.13 -9.15
CA ILE A 180 25.26 6.53 -8.63
C ILE A 180 26.36 6.17 -9.64
N LYS A 181 26.31 4.96 -10.19
CA LYS A 181 27.27 4.50 -11.20
C LYS A 181 27.10 5.25 -12.52
N ALA A 182 25.89 5.33 -13.05
CA ALA A 182 25.59 5.94 -14.35
C ALA A 182 25.91 7.44 -14.38
N TYR A 183 25.66 8.13 -13.27
CA TYR A 183 25.97 9.56 -13.15
C TYR A 183 27.44 9.84 -12.78
N GLY A 184 28.28 8.82 -12.66
CA GLY A 184 29.72 8.96 -12.32
C GLY A 184 29.95 9.50 -10.91
N LEU A 185 29.12 9.10 -9.96
CA LEU A 185 29.15 9.54 -8.55
C LEU A 185 29.86 8.54 -7.62
N THR A 186 30.32 7.41 -8.10
CA THR A 186 30.87 6.30 -7.29
C THR A 186 32.00 6.72 -6.34
N ASN A 187 32.78 7.74 -6.72
CA ASN A 187 33.89 8.23 -5.92
C ASN A 187 33.48 9.31 -4.91
N THR A 188 32.30 9.89 -5.03
CA THR A 188 31.87 11.05 -4.24
C THR A 188 30.55 10.86 -3.49
N VAL A 189 29.77 9.83 -3.82
CA VAL A 189 28.50 9.52 -3.18
C VAL A 189 28.45 8.04 -2.88
N GLU A 190 27.94 7.69 -1.73
CA GLU A 190 27.57 6.31 -1.40
C GLU A 190 26.16 6.22 -0.85
N GLN A 191 25.46 5.15 -1.19
CA GLN A 191 24.16 4.84 -0.61
C GLN A 191 24.35 4.21 0.78
N LYS A 192 23.85 4.88 1.82
CA LYS A 192 23.73 4.28 3.16
C LYS A 192 22.49 3.39 3.19
N GLN A 193 22.71 2.11 3.42
CA GLN A 193 21.67 1.09 3.43
C GLN A 193 21.43 0.54 4.83
N GLY A 194 20.24 0.02 5.08
CA GLY A 194 19.85 -0.55 6.36
C GLY A 194 18.36 -0.36 6.61
N SER A 195 17.92 -0.40 7.86
CA SER A 195 16.54 -0.08 8.21
C SER A 195 16.21 1.36 7.82
N TYR A 196 15.33 1.55 6.85
CA TYR A 196 14.93 2.88 6.37
C TYR A 196 14.38 3.75 7.51
N SER A 197 13.59 3.18 8.41
CA SER A 197 13.04 3.91 9.56
C SER A 197 14.15 4.49 10.44
N ALA A 198 15.23 3.74 10.69
CA ALA A 198 16.37 4.22 11.45
C ALA A 198 17.19 5.28 10.68
N ILE A 199 17.39 5.05 9.38
CA ILE A 199 18.13 5.97 8.51
C ILE A 199 17.41 7.32 8.42
N ILE A 200 16.09 7.33 8.20
CA ILE A 200 15.33 8.57 8.06
C ILE A 200 15.18 9.30 9.41
N ALA A 201 15.06 8.58 10.52
CA ALA A 201 15.08 9.19 11.84
C ALA A 201 16.40 9.94 12.11
N ASN A 202 17.54 9.33 11.76
CA ASN A 202 18.85 9.99 11.84
C ASN A 202 18.94 11.21 10.89
N THR A 203 18.42 11.10 9.67
CA THR A 203 18.36 12.19 8.70
C THR A 203 17.59 13.39 9.26
N ILE A 204 16.42 13.17 9.86
CA ILE A 204 15.61 14.21 10.51
C ILE A 204 16.35 14.81 11.71
N ALA A 205 17.00 13.98 12.52
CA ALA A 205 17.79 14.48 13.66
C ALA A 205 18.94 15.38 13.20
N ARG A 206 19.64 15.03 12.12
CA ARG A 206 20.69 15.89 11.51
C ARG A 206 20.11 17.20 11.00
N TYR A 207 18.97 17.16 10.28
CA TYR A 207 18.28 18.36 9.83
C TYR A 207 17.94 19.31 10.98
N ARG A 208 17.37 18.79 12.07
CA ARG A 208 17.05 19.57 13.28
C ARG A 208 18.27 20.20 13.95
N GLN A 209 19.46 19.61 13.76
CA GLN A 209 20.74 20.17 14.19
C GLN A 209 21.30 21.21 13.20
N GLY A 210 20.57 21.55 12.14
CA GLY A 210 21.00 22.48 11.10
C GLY A 210 22.13 21.96 10.20
N LYS A 211 22.36 20.63 10.20
CA LYS A 211 23.36 19.96 9.36
C LYS A 211 22.78 19.62 7.99
N PRO A 212 23.59 19.65 6.92
CA PRO A 212 23.16 19.22 5.60
C PRO A 212 22.71 17.75 5.60
N ILE A 213 21.66 17.46 4.81
CA ILE A 213 21.12 16.13 4.60
C ILE A 213 20.97 15.83 3.11
N LEU A 214 21.21 14.59 2.74
CA LEU A 214 20.95 14.04 1.40
C LEU A 214 20.23 12.69 1.59
N TYR A 215 19.03 12.56 1.04
CA TYR A 215 18.24 11.37 1.29
C TYR A 215 17.31 11.02 0.12
N TYR A 216 16.94 9.76 0.05
CA TYR A 216 15.88 9.23 -0.77
C TYR A 216 14.60 9.15 0.04
N THR A 217 13.45 9.44 -0.58
CA THR A 217 12.11 9.19 -0.02
C THR A 217 11.07 9.06 -1.14
N TRP A 218 9.85 8.80 -0.72
CA TRP A 218 8.70 8.66 -1.61
C TRP A 218 7.45 9.37 -1.06
N THR A 219 6.41 9.46 -1.91
CA THR A 219 5.07 9.87 -1.52
C THR A 219 4.06 8.85 -2.09
N PRO A 220 2.96 8.50 -1.36
CA PRO A 220 2.60 8.98 -0.02
C PRO A 220 3.53 8.42 1.07
N TYR A 221 3.99 9.27 1.97
CA TYR A 221 4.77 8.91 3.17
C TYR A 221 4.83 10.09 4.15
N TRP A 222 4.93 9.80 5.45
CA TRP A 222 4.91 10.82 6.51
C TRP A 222 6.09 11.81 6.47
N VAL A 223 7.22 11.41 5.91
CA VAL A 223 8.44 12.22 5.87
C VAL A 223 8.20 13.58 5.22
N SER A 224 7.37 13.63 4.17
CA SER A 224 7.00 14.90 3.50
C SER A 224 6.17 15.85 4.38
N GLY A 225 5.59 15.35 5.47
CA GLY A 225 4.91 16.18 6.48
C GLY A 225 5.86 16.76 7.53
N VAL A 226 7.06 16.20 7.68
CA VAL A 226 8.11 16.63 8.64
C VAL A 226 9.21 17.42 7.95
N LEU A 227 9.67 16.96 6.80
CA LEU A 227 10.59 17.61 5.89
C LEU A 227 9.81 18.08 4.66
N VAL A 228 9.20 19.26 4.76
CA VAL A 228 8.23 19.75 3.77
C VAL A 228 8.95 20.21 2.49
N PRO A 229 8.70 19.57 1.33
CA PRO A 229 9.28 20.00 0.07
C PRO A 229 8.93 21.45 -0.29
N GLY A 230 9.90 22.19 -0.76
CA GLY A 230 9.79 23.62 -1.07
C GLY A 230 9.97 24.58 0.12
N LYS A 231 9.80 24.08 1.36
CA LYS A 231 10.03 24.82 2.60
C LYS A 231 11.33 24.39 3.31
N ASP A 232 11.41 23.13 3.67
CA ASP A 232 12.51 22.56 4.46
C ASP A 232 13.54 21.88 3.58
N VAL A 233 13.08 21.26 2.49
CA VAL A 233 13.88 20.46 1.56
C VAL A 233 13.50 20.76 0.13
N THR A 234 14.37 20.36 -0.81
CA THR A 234 14.11 20.44 -2.25
C THR A 234 14.45 19.15 -2.97
N TRP A 235 13.65 18.80 -3.98
CA TRP A 235 13.90 17.67 -4.87
C TRP A 235 15.12 17.96 -5.75
N LEU A 236 16.02 16.99 -5.84
CA LEU A 236 17.12 17.03 -6.79
C LEU A 236 16.68 16.36 -8.11
N GLN A 237 16.93 17.04 -9.21
CA GLN A 237 16.84 16.43 -10.53
C GLN A 237 18.03 15.49 -10.77
N VAL A 238 17.89 14.64 -11.78
CA VAL A 238 18.95 13.80 -12.31
C VAL A 238 19.35 14.26 -13.72
N PRO A 239 20.59 13.98 -14.19
CA PRO A 239 21.04 14.47 -15.50
C PRO A 239 20.38 13.77 -16.67
N PHE A 240 19.97 12.51 -16.51
CA PHE A 240 19.26 11.69 -17.49
C PHE A 240 18.63 10.47 -16.83
N SER A 241 17.76 9.77 -17.55
CA SER A 241 17.13 8.52 -17.08
C SER A 241 18.14 7.38 -17.05
N ALA A 242 18.28 6.69 -15.93
CA ALA A 242 19.24 5.61 -15.74
C ALA A 242 18.69 4.48 -14.87
N LEU A 243 17.57 3.89 -15.30
CA LEU A 243 16.97 2.76 -14.58
C LEU A 243 17.73 1.45 -14.87
N PRO A 244 17.81 0.52 -13.90
CA PRO A 244 18.46 -0.77 -14.11
C PRO A 244 17.55 -1.79 -14.81
N GLY A 245 18.16 -2.91 -15.23
CA GLY A 245 17.47 -4.11 -15.67
C GLY A 245 16.62 -3.91 -16.93
N SER A 246 15.42 -4.44 -16.90
CA SER A 246 14.47 -4.37 -18.03
C SER A 246 13.97 -2.95 -18.33
N ARG A 247 14.25 -1.99 -17.45
CA ARG A 247 13.80 -0.59 -17.56
C ARG A 247 14.88 0.36 -18.08
N LYS A 248 16.06 -0.12 -18.48
CA LYS A 248 17.22 0.71 -18.87
C LYS A 248 16.95 1.76 -19.95
N ASN A 249 15.96 1.54 -20.80
CA ASN A 249 15.58 2.44 -21.89
C ASN A 249 14.34 3.29 -21.57
N VAL A 250 13.85 3.26 -20.35
CA VAL A 250 12.64 3.99 -19.95
C VAL A 250 13.00 5.43 -19.61
N ASN A 251 12.26 6.38 -20.17
CA ASN A 251 12.36 7.79 -19.80
C ASN A 251 11.66 8.03 -18.47
N THR A 252 12.37 8.65 -17.51
CA THR A 252 11.84 9.03 -16.20
C THR A 252 11.47 10.51 -16.10
N ALA A 253 11.67 11.29 -17.17
CA ALA A 253 11.27 12.69 -17.20
C ALA A 253 9.74 12.84 -17.09
N LEU A 254 9.31 13.81 -16.30
CA LEU A 254 7.92 14.22 -16.20
C LEU A 254 7.49 15.01 -17.44
N PRO A 255 6.18 15.19 -17.68
CA PRO A 255 5.68 15.96 -18.82
C PRO A 255 6.19 17.41 -18.90
N ASP A 256 6.57 18.00 -17.77
CA ASP A 256 7.13 19.35 -17.66
C ASP A 256 8.66 19.40 -17.87
N GLY A 257 9.27 18.26 -18.23
CA GLY A 257 10.71 18.12 -18.51
C GLY A 257 11.57 17.89 -17.25
N ARG A 258 11.04 18.00 -16.04
CA ARG A 258 11.79 17.68 -14.82
C ARG A 258 12.01 16.18 -14.72
N ASN A 259 13.18 15.77 -14.24
CA ASN A 259 13.51 14.38 -14.09
C ASN A 259 14.10 14.10 -12.70
N TYR A 260 13.42 13.25 -11.93
CA TYR A 260 13.82 12.88 -10.59
C TYR A 260 14.39 11.46 -10.47
N GLY A 261 14.71 10.83 -11.61
CA GLY A 261 15.36 9.51 -11.69
C GLY A 261 14.41 8.32 -11.61
N PHE A 262 13.23 8.51 -11.06
CA PHE A 262 12.23 7.47 -10.86
C PHE A 262 10.98 7.70 -11.71
N GLN A 263 10.40 6.60 -12.21
CA GLN A 263 9.08 6.70 -12.82
C GLN A 263 8.02 6.98 -11.75
N PRO A 264 6.97 7.76 -12.07
CA PRO A 264 5.76 7.73 -11.24
C PRO A 264 5.23 6.30 -11.09
N ASN A 265 4.83 5.94 -9.89
CA ASN A 265 4.31 4.63 -9.57
C ASN A 265 2.82 4.67 -9.27
N VAL A 266 2.21 3.50 -9.36
CA VAL A 266 0.94 3.18 -8.71
C VAL A 266 1.18 1.98 -7.79
N GLU A 267 0.43 1.88 -6.72
CA GLU A 267 0.44 0.67 -5.90
C GLU A 267 -0.71 -0.23 -6.34
N ARG A 268 -0.42 -1.53 -6.37
CA ARG A 268 -1.39 -2.55 -6.76
C ARG A 268 -1.46 -3.64 -5.70
N ILE A 269 -2.61 -4.29 -5.62
CA ILE A 269 -2.72 -5.54 -4.90
C ILE A 269 -2.26 -6.65 -5.85
N VAL A 270 -1.23 -7.38 -5.44
CA VAL A 270 -0.72 -8.55 -6.16
C VAL A 270 -1.01 -9.81 -5.36
N ALA A 271 -1.43 -10.88 -6.01
CA ALA A 271 -1.81 -12.15 -5.36
C ALA A 271 -1.26 -13.37 -6.11
N ASN A 272 -1.28 -14.52 -5.45
CA ASN A 272 -1.07 -15.80 -6.12
C ASN A 272 -2.16 -15.99 -7.18
N ARG A 273 -1.77 -16.27 -8.43
CA ARG A 273 -2.72 -16.36 -9.55
C ARG A 273 -3.70 -17.53 -9.39
N LYS A 274 -3.20 -18.72 -9.06
CA LYS A 274 -4.03 -19.91 -8.89
C LYS A 274 -5.08 -19.70 -7.79
N TRP A 275 -4.67 -19.10 -6.69
CA TRP A 275 -5.58 -18.77 -5.59
C TRP A 275 -6.62 -17.72 -6.04
N ALA A 276 -6.22 -16.66 -6.72
CA ALA A 276 -7.13 -15.62 -7.19
C ALA A 276 -8.15 -16.16 -8.22
N GLU A 277 -7.74 -17.07 -9.12
CA GLU A 277 -8.62 -17.73 -10.09
C GLU A 277 -9.64 -18.66 -9.41
N ALA A 278 -9.25 -19.29 -8.31
CA ALA A 278 -10.17 -20.12 -7.50
C ALA A 278 -11.08 -19.28 -6.58
N ASN A 279 -10.82 -17.98 -6.42
CA ASN A 279 -11.54 -17.07 -5.52
C ASN A 279 -11.98 -15.79 -6.28
N PRO A 280 -12.96 -15.89 -7.19
CA PRO A 280 -13.33 -14.77 -8.07
C PRO A 280 -13.83 -13.53 -7.32
N ALA A 281 -14.49 -13.69 -6.16
CA ALA A 281 -14.87 -12.57 -5.29
C ALA A 281 -13.65 -11.78 -4.79
N ALA A 282 -12.64 -12.46 -4.27
CA ALA A 282 -11.39 -11.80 -3.83
C ALA A 282 -10.62 -11.18 -5.00
N ALA A 283 -10.53 -11.87 -6.13
CA ALA A 283 -9.91 -11.35 -7.34
C ALA A 283 -10.61 -10.07 -7.83
N LYS A 284 -11.93 -10.04 -7.80
CA LYS A 284 -12.74 -8.86 -8.12
C LYS A 284 -12.46 -7.75 -7.12
N LEU A 285 -12.49 -8.03 -5.81
CA LEU A 285 -12.18 -7.08 -4.76
C LEU A 285 -10.84 -6.40 -5.00
N PHE A 286 -9.76 -7.16 -5.21
CA PHE A 286 -8.41 -6.65 -5.48
C PHE A 286 -8.36 -5.73 -6.70
N SER A 287 -9.19 -6.00 -7.71
CA SER A 287 -9.21 -5.20 -8.94
C SER A 287 -9.94 -3.87 -8.82
N ILE A 288 -10.85 -3.72 -7.85
CA ILE A 288 -11.72 -2.54 -7.72
C ILE A 288 -11.42 -1.65 -6.53
N MET A 289 -10.74 -2.16 -5.49
CA MET A 289 -10.35 -1.34 -4.33
C MET A 289 -9.51 -0.15 -4.77
N LYS A 290 -9.75 1.00 -4.14
CA LYS A 290 -9.04 2.26 -4.38
C LYS A 290 -8.89 3.02 -3.07
N LEU A 291 -7.68 3.41 -2.77
CA LEU A 291 -7.34 4.22 -1.61
C LEU A 291 -6.67 5.51 -2.08
N SER A 292 -7.00 6.63 -1.46
CA SER A 292 -6.35 7.90 -1.82
C SER A 292 -4.97 8.00 -1.19
N SER A 293 -4.02 8.61 -1.89
CA SER A 293 -2.68 8.90 -1.33
C SER A 293 -2.75 9.85 -0.13
N ASN A 294 -3.80 10.68 -0.05
CA ASN A 294 -4.00 11.57 1.10
C ASN A 294 -4.39 10.78 2.35
N ASP A 295 -5.25 9.75 2.22
CA ASP A 295 -5.62 8.89 3.36
C ASP A 295 -4.41 8.12 3.87
N VAL A 296 -3.58 7.57 2.97
CA VAL A 296 -2.32 6.90 3.34
C VAL A 296 -1.36 7.88 4.05
N SER A 297 -1.19 9.08 3.52
CA SER A 297 -0.32 10.09 4.13
C SER A 297 -0.82 10.53 5.51
N ALA A 298 -2.14 10.68 5.68
CA ALA A 298 -2.76 11.04 6.95
C ALA A 298 -2.54 9.93 8.00
N GLU A 299 -2.75 8.67 7.62
CA GLU A 299 -2.48 7.52 8.47
C GLU A 299 -1.00 7.43 8.87
N ASN A 300 -0.10 7.51 7.88
CA ASN A 300 1.34 7.50 8.16
C ASN A 300 1.76 8.59 9.15
N LEU A 301 1.11 9.76 9.11
CA LEU A 301 1.38 10.84 10.06
C LEU A 301 0.89 10.50 11.48
N LEU A 302 -0.23 9.78 11.62
CA LEU A 302 -0.71 9.28 12.92
C LEU A 302 0.29 8.27 13.50
N MET A 303 0.76 7.32 12.68
CA MET A 303 1.75 6.33 13.06
C MET A 303 3.07 7.00 13.52
N GLN A 304 3.54 8.00 12.78
CA GLN A 304 4.73 8.77 13.14
C GLN A 304 4.57 9.53 14.48
N LYS A 305 3.34 9.89 14.86
CA LYS A 305 3.00 10.51 16.14
C LYS A 305 2.83 9.50 17.29
N GLY A 306 3.18 8.25 17.08
CA GLY A 306 3.18 7.20 18.10
C GLY A 306 1.93 6.31 18.11
N GLN A 307 1.01 6.46 17.14
CA GLN A 307 -0.16 5.58 16.99
C GLN A 307 0.15 4.49 15.95
N SER A 308 1.12 3.62 16.24
CA SER A 308 1.68 2.66 15.28
C SER A 308 1.61 1.19 15.72
N THR A 309 0.92 0.90 16.82
CA THR A 309 0.65 -0.49 17.20
C THR A 309 -0.38 -1.13 16.28
N ASP A 310 -0.39 -2.47 16.19
CA ASP A 310 -1.39 -3.18 15.40
C ASP A 310 -2.81 -2.77 15.79
N ALA A 311 -3.08 -2.59 17.11
CA ALA A 311 -4.37 -2.12 17.60
C ALA A 311 -4.70 -0.68 17.16
N ASP A 312 -3.70 0.18 17.03
CA ASP A 312 -3.90 1.53 16.49
C ASP A 312 -4.29 1.48 15.01
N VAL A 313 -3.54 0.72 14.22
CA VAL A 313 -3.81 0.56 12.77
C VAL A 313 -5.18 -0.06 12.52
N GLU A 314 -5.56 -1.07 13.29
CA GLU A 314 -6.90 -1.69 13.25
C GLU A 314 -7.99 -0.64 13.55
N ARG A 315 -7.84 0.13 14.62
CA ARG A 315 -8.77 1.21 14.98
C ARG A 315 -8.87 2.27 13.90
N HIS A 316 -7.75 2.67 13.30
CA HIS A 316 -7.72 3.65 12.21
C HIS A 316 -8.41 3.11 10.96
N ALA A 317 -8.18 1.85 10.61
CA ALA A 317 -8.85 1.19 9.49
C ALA A 317 -10.37 1.12 9.70
N ASP A 318 -10.84 0.79 10.92
CA ASP A 318 -12.27 0.82 11.26
C ASP A 318 -12.85 2.23 11.18
N GLY A 319 -12.09 3.24 11.62
CA GLY A 319 -12.47 4.65 11.50
C GLY A 319 -12.60 5.08 10.03
N TRP A 320 -11.66 4.68 9.19
CA TRP A 320 -11.70 4.95 7.76
C TRP A 320 -12.90 4.27 7.10
N ILE A 321 -13.14 2.99 7.39
CA ILE A 321 -14.29 2.23 6.87
C ILE A 321 -15.59 2.95 7.24
N LYS A 322 -15.75 3.35 8.50
CA LYS A 322 -16.93 4.07 8.98
C LYS A 322 -17.14 5.40 8.23
N ALA A 323 -16.07 6.15 7.99
CA ALA A 323 -16.11 7.41 7.24
C ALA A 323 -16.41 7.20 5.74
N HIS A 324 -16.05 6.04 5.18
CA HIS A 324 -16.19 5.69 3.77
C HIS A 324 -17.13 4.49 3.55
N GLN A 325 -18.09 4.27 4.47
CA GLN A 325 -18.95 3.08 4.51
C GLN A 325 -19.58 2.74 3.15
N LYS A 326 -20.14 3.75 2.46
CA LYS A 326 -20.75 3.54 1.13
C LYS A 326 -19.78 2.97 0.10
N THR A 327 -18.53 3.43 0.14
CA THR A 327 -17.47 2.97 -0.78
C THR A 327 -17.08 1.53 -0.43
N PHE A 328 -16.86 1.26 0.86
CA PHE A 328 -16.48 -0.06 1.35
C PHE A 328 -17.57 -1.09 1.04
N ASP A 329 -18.83 -0.79 1.36
CA ASP A 329 -19.97 -1.68 1.06
C ASP A 329 -20.15 -1.90 -0.44
N GLY A 330 -19.86 -0.88 -1.26
CA GLY A 330 -19.85 -0.99 -2.71
C GLY A 330 -18.82 -1.99 -3.23
N TRP A 331 -17.63 -2.01 -2.64
CA TRP A 331 -16.61 -3.02 -2.98
C TRP A 331 -17.07 -4.43 -2.60
N ILE A 332 -17.60 -4.59 -1.37
CA ILE A 332 -18.08 -5.90 -0.89
C ILE A 332 -19.19 -6.42 -1.79
N LYS A 333 -20.20 -5.58 -2.08
CA LYS A 333 -21.32 -5.95 -2.96
C LYS A 333 -20.82 -6.41 -4.34
N THR A 334 -19.96 -5.61 -4.98
CA THR A 334 -19.44 -5.91 -6.32
C THR A 334 -18.54 -7.17 -6.31
N ALA A 335 -17.83 -7.43 -5.23
CA ALA A 335 -17.04 -8.64 -5.05
C ALA A 335 -17.95 -9.89 -4.88
N MET A 336 -19.02 -9.77 -4.10
CA MET A 336 -19.99 -10.86 -3.94
C MET A 336 -20.69 -11.22 -5.26
N GLU A 337 -21.07 -10.22 -6.07
CA GLU A 337 -21.66 -10.44 -7.40
C GLU A 337 -20.73 -11.20 -8.36
N ALA A 338 -19.43 -11.12 -8.16
CA ALA A 338 -18.43 -11.82 -8.98
C ALA A 338 -18.13 -13.25 -8.50
N ALA A 339 -18.74 -13.71 -7.40
CA ALA A 339 -18.58 -15.07 -6.89
C ALA A 339 -19.38 -16.09 -7.72
N HIS A 340 -20.26 -15.61 -8.56
CA HIS A 340 -21.16 -16.37 -9.44
C HIS A 340 -20.85 -16.06 -10.89
#